data_54b0c67361a6397777a1d2bf89ea67c0
#
_entry.id   54b0c67361a6397777a1d2bf89ea67c0
#
_cell.length_a   1.000
_cell.length_b   1.000
_cell.length_c   1.000
_cell.angle_alpha   90.00
_cell.angle_beta   90.00
_cell.angle_gamma   90.00
#
_symmetry.space_group_name_H-M   'P 1'
#
loop_
_entity.id
_entity.type
_entity.pdbx_description
1 polymer ?
#
loop_
_entity_poly.entity_id
_entity_poly.type
_entity_poly.pdbx_seq_one_letter_code
_entity_poly.pdbx_strand_id
1 'polypeptide(L)'
;HARLFLPADFILINENGKRFVEEDALRAVLTQAILQQPNRRCFTVFDKQGVEHLDPISQKGLYQALVADEAFCADTLDELAQLMRVPADRFKAELENYNKEALAEKKTGDRISRRGSKCSRVGCTPLTEPPYWAYEVGLTVHYTPGGLSVNENGQVLRTDGRPIEGLWAAGEVTG
;
A
#
# COMPACT_ATOMS: atom_id res chain seq x y z
N HIS A 1 2.21 -14.55 -1.86
CA HIS A 1 1.55 -14.23 -0.56
C HIS A 1 2.01 -12.85 -0.15
N ALA A 2 1.37 -11.81 -0.70
CA ALA A 2 1.64 -10.45 -0.27
C ALA A 2 1.18 -10.28 1.18
N ARG A 3 2.08 -10.53 2.13
CA ARG A 3 1.94 -9.94 3.45
C ARG A 3 2.22 -8.46 3.25
N LEU A 4 1.21 -7.64 3.46
CA LEU A 4 1.31 -6.20 3.36
C LEU A 4 2.15 -5.71 4.55
N PHE A 5 3.46 -5.66 4.39
CA PHE A 5 4.32 -4.90 5.29
C PHE A 5 4.18 -3.45 4.84
N LEU A 6 3.41 -2.67 5.58
CA LEU A 6 3.30 -1.25 5.33
C LEU A 6 4.18 -0.55 6.36
N PRO A 7 5.42 -0.17 6.02
CA PRO A 7 6.17 0.75 6.84
C PRO A 7 5.39 2.06 6.98
N ALA A 8 5.69 2.84 8.01
CA ALA A 8 5.03 4.12 8.23
C ALA A 8 5.27 5.08 7.06
N ASP A 9 6.42 4.98 6.42
CA ASP A 9 6.88 5.82 5.34
C ASP A 9 7.25 4.96 4.13
N PHE A 10 6.49 5.08 3.06
CA PHE A 10 6.72 4.36 1.81
C PHE A 10 6.07 5.08 0.64
N ILE A 11 6.47 4.74 -0.57
CA ILE A 11 5.82 5.16 -1.80
C ILE A 11 5.45 3.96 -2.67
N LEU A 12 4.43 4.13 -3.50
CA LEU A 12 4.02 3.14 -4.50
C LEU A 12 4.54 3.53 -5.89
N ILE A 13 5.38 2.67 -6.47
CA ILE A 13 6.02 2.87 -7.77
C ILE A 13 5.50 1.83 -8.76
N ASN A 14 5.07 2.27 -9.95
CA ASN A 14 4.65 1.38 -11.03
C ASN A 14 5.85 0.91 -11.89
N GLU A 15 5.61 0.02 -12.85
CA GLU A 15 6.64 -0.47 -13.79
C GLU A 15 7.32 0.62 -14.62
N ASN A 16 6.71 1.79 -14.77
CA ASN A 16 7.29 2.93 -15.47
C ASN A 16 8.19 3.80 -14.57
N GLY A 17 8.43 3.39 -13.33
CA GLY A 17 9.21 4.15 -12.36
C GLY A 17 8.49 5.36 -11.80
N LYS A 18 7.14 5.39 -11.83
CA LYS A 18 6.34 6.53 -11.39
C LYS A 18 5.47 6.21 -10.19
N ARG A 19 5.37 7.14 -9.28
CA ARG A 19 4.34 7.18 -8.25
C ARG A 19 3.00 7.52 -8.90
N PHE A 20 1.92 6.88 -8.54
CA PHE A 20 0.65 6.97 -9.28
C PHE A 20 -0.59 7.19 -8.40
N VAL A 21 -0.45 7.10 -7.09
CA VAL A 21 -1.55 7.27 -6.14
C VAL A 21 -1.02 7.79 -4.80
N GLU A 22 -1.86 8.41 -4.01
CA GLU A 22 -1.58 8.73 -2.61
C GLU A 22 -1.65 7.45 -1.77
N GLU A 23 -0.61 7.13 -1.06
CA GLU A 23 -0.44 5.85 -0.36
C GLU A 23 -1.40 5.67 0.82
N ASP A 24 -1.92 6.75 1.37
CA ASP A 24 -2.92 6.74 2.45
C ASP A 24 -4.37 6.84 1.96
N ALA A 25 -4.58 6.81 0.64
CA ALA A 25 -5.91 6.80 0.07
C ALA A 25 -6.76 5.61 0.57
N LEU A 26 -8.07 5.73 0.48
CA LEU A 26 -8.96 4.63 0.82
C LEU A 26 -8.62 3.37 0.01
N ARG A 27 -8.77 2.20 0.62
CA ARG A 27 -8.44 0.91 -0.02
C ARG A 27 -9.08 0.73 -1.39
N ALA A 28 -10.33 1.17 -1.57
CA ALA A 28 -10.99 1.11 -2.88
C ALA A 28 -10.29 1.97 -3.93
N VAL A 29 -9.79 3.15 -3.55
CA VAL A 29 -9.03 4.05 -4.44
C VAL A 29 -7.68 3.42 -4.79
N LEU A 30 -6.95 2.88 -3.80
CA LEU A 30 -5.69 2.16 -4.03
C LEU A 30 -5.89 0.98 -4.97
N THR A 31 -6.92 0.15 -4.72
CA THR A 31 -7.24 -1.00 -5.57
C THR A 31 -7.50 -0.58 -7.01
N GLN A 32 -8.33 0.44 -7.23
CA GLN A 32 -8.62 0.94 -8.57
C GLN A 32 -7.37 1.52 -9.24
N ALA A 33 -6.56 2.27 -8.50
CA ALA A 33 -5.31 2.83 -9.01
C ALA A 33 -4.32 1.73 -9.44
N ILE A 34 -4.17 0.66 -8.65
CA ILE A 34 -3.30 -0.49 -8.98
C ILE A 34 -3.83 -1.24 -10.21
N LEU A 35 -5.14 -1.47 -10.30
CA LEU A 35 -5.77 -2.14 -11.44
C LEU A 35 -5.54 -1.41 -12.78
N GLN A 36 -5.36 -0.09 -12.73
CA GLN A 36 -5.09 0.76 -13.89
C GLN A 36 -3.61 0.80 -14.29
N GLN A 37 -2.70 0.24 -13.46
CA GLN A 37 -1.28 0.23 -13.80
C GLN A 37 -0.97 -0.83 -14.88
N PRO A 38 0.10 -0.63 -15.68
CA PRO A 38 0.58 -1.63 -16.60
C PRO A 38 0.78 -2.97 -15.87
N ASN A 39 0.31 -4.05 -16.46
CA ASN A 39 0.35 -5.40 -15.92
C ASN A 39 -0.23 -5.54 -14.49
N ARG A 40 -0.92 -4.50 -13.97
CA ARG A 40 -1.43 -4.42 -12.59
C ARG A 40 -0.31 -4.61 -11.56
N ARG A 41 0.90 -4.17 -11.90
CA ARG A 41 2.12 -4.38 -11.15
C ARG A 41 2.61 -3.06 -10.55
N CYS A 42 2.93 -3.08 -9.27
CA CYS A 42 3.58 -1.98 -8.58
C CYS A 42 4.44 -2.49 -7.42
N PHE A 43 5.27 -1.61 -6.90
CA PHE A 43 6.18 -1.89 -5.79
C PHE A 43 5.93 -0.92 -4.67
N THR A 44 5.97 -1.41 -3.44
CA THR A 44 6.15 -0.57 -2.26
C THR A 44 7.64 -0.34 -2.09
N VAL A 45 8.06 0.92 -2.01
CA VAL A 45 9.45 1.33 -1.85
C VAL A 45 9.61 2.13 -0.56
N PHE A 46 10.62 1.83 0.23
CA PHE A 46 10.96 2.47 1.49
C PHE A 46 12.46 2.36 1.74
N ASP A 47 12.95 3.05 2.76
CA ASP A 47 14.37 3.05 3.13
C ASP A 47 14.61 2.37 4.48
N LYS A 48 15.82 2.49 5.00
CA LYS A 48 16.24 1.94 6.29
C LYS A 48 15.31 2.38 7.43
N GLN A 49 14.91 3.65 7.47
CA GLN A 49 14.03 4.15 8.54
C GLN A 49 12.66 3.44 8.50
N GLY A 50 12.13 3.20 7.30
CA GLY A 50 10.90 2.43 7.12
C GLY A 50 10.99 1.02 7.72
N VAL A 51 12.14 0.34 7.58
CA VAL A 51 12.37 -0.97 8.19
C VAL A 51 12.45 -0.89 9.72
N GLU A 52 13.17 0.10 10.24
CA GLU A 52 13.34 0.29 11.69
C GLU A 52 12.02 0.57 12.41
N HIS A 53 11.07 1.18 11.73
CA HIS A 53 9.72 1.46 12.25
C HIS A 53 8.74 0.28 12.13
N LEU A 54 9.11 -0.81 11.45
CA LEU A 54 8.29 -2.02 11.42
C LEU A 54 8.29 -2.72 12.79
N ASP A 55 7.17 -3.32 13.14
CA ASP A 55 7.12 -4.22 14.28
C ASP A 55 7.97 -5.48 14.04
N PRO A 56 8.42 -6.19 15.07
CA PRO A 56 9.35 -7.32 14.94
C PRO A 56 8.81 -8.47 14.06
N ILE A 57 7.50 -8.67 13.99
CA ILE A 57 6.88 -9.72 13.16
C ILE A 57 6.96 -9.31 11.68
N SER A 58 6.65 -8.06 11.39
CA SER A 58 6.74 -7.50 10.04
C SER A 58 8.18 -7.45 9.54
N GLN A 59 9.15 -7.06 10.40
CA GLN A 59 10.58 -7.11 10.05
C GLN A 59 11.00 -8.53 9.68
N LYS A 60 10.68 -9.52 10.53
CA LYS A 60 10.97 -10.93 10.24
C LYS A 60 10.37 -11.38 8.92
N GLY A 61 9.12 -10.99 8.65
CA GLY A 61 8.44 -11.31 7.39
C GLY A 61 9.12 -10.67 6.18
N LEU A 62 9.61 -9.42 6.29
CA LEU A 62 10.36 -8.75 5.24
C LEU A 62 11.66 -9.48 4.90
N TYR A 63 12.44 -9.89 5.91
CA TYR A 63 13.66 -10.68 5.70
C TYR A 63 13.37 -12.06 5.10
N GLN A 64 12.25 -12.69 5.47
CA GLN A 64 11.83 -13.94 4.83
C GLN A 64 11.45 -13.73 3.36
N ALA A 65 10.79 -12.62 3.04
CA ALA A 65 10.45 -12.24 1.66
C ALA A 65 11.72 -11.98 0.82
N LEU A 66 12.75 -11.35 1.43
CA LEU A 66 14.04 -11.15 0.76
C LEU A 66 14.71 -12.49 0.40
N VAL A 67 14.71 -13.45 1.33
CA VAL A 67 15.28 -14.79 1.09
C VAL A 67 14.49 -15.58 0.02
N ALA A 68 13.20 -15.29 -0.10
CA ALA A 68 12.31 -15.91 -1.09
C ALA A 68 12.27 -15.19 -2.45
N ASP A 69 13.13 -14.19 -2.67
CA ASP A 69 13.13 -13.33 -3.86
C ASP A 69 11.78 -12.58 -4.10
N GLU A 70 11.01 -12.37 -3.04
CA GLU A 70 9.75 -11.62 -3.06
C GLU A 70 9.93 -10.14 -2.64
N ALA A 71 11.10 -9.79 -2.08
CA ALA A 71 11.52 -8.45 -1.74
C ALA A 71 12.92 -8.18 -2.26
N PHE A 72 13.27 -6.91 -2.40
CA PHE A 72 14.56 -6.43 -2.89
C PHE A 72 15.18 -5.51 -1.86
N CYS A 73 16.52 -5.53 -1.77
CA CYS A 73 17.28 -4.64 -0.93
C CYS A 73 18.55 -4.21 -1.68
N ALA A 74 18.86 -2.92 -1.68
CA ALA A 74 20.02 -2.38 -2.37
C ALA A 74 20.56 -1.12 -1.67
N ASP A 75 21.85 -0.89 -1.77
CA ASP A 75 22.49 0.30 -1.20
C ASP A 75 22.32 1.54 -2.08
N THR A 76 21.96 1.35 -3.35
CA THR A 76 21.73 2.44 -4.30
C THR A 76 20.38 2.33 -4.98
N LEU A 77 19.83 3.49 -5.41
CA LEU A 77 18.58 3.53 -6.16
C LEU A 77 18.70 2.92 -7.56
N ASP A 78 19.89 2.96 -8.15
CA ASP A 78 20.15 2.34 -9.46
C ASP A 78 20.07 0.82 -9.36
N GLU A 79 20.69 0.23 -8.36
CA GLU A 79 20.60 -1.22 -8.08
C GLU A 79 19.15 -1.62 -7.76
N LEU A 80 18.46 -0.86 -6.91
CA LEU A 80 17.06 -1.16 -6.59
C LEU A 80 16.18 -1.10 -7.85
N ALA A 81 16.36 -0.08 -8.70
CA ALA A 81 15.64 0.04 -9.97
C ALA A 81 15.90 -1.16 -10.89
N GLN A 82 17.15 -1.64 -10.94
CA GLN A 82 17.52 -2.83 -11.71
C GLN A 82 16.81 -4.09 -11.18
N LEU A 83 16.81 -4.30 -9.86
CA LEU A 83 16.12 -5.42 -9.22
C LEU A 83 14.60 -5.39 -9.49
N MET A 84 13.97 -4.23 -9.38
CA MET A 84 12.56 -4.01 -9.71
C MET A 84 12.27 -4.08 -11.22
N ARG A 85 13.30 -3.98 -12.07
CA ARG A 85 13.18 -3.88 -13.54
C ARG A 85 12.36 -2.66 -13.99
N VAL A 86 12.62 -1.51 -13.35
CA VAL A 86 11.99 -0.23 -13.69
C VAL A 86 13.02 0.75 -14.26
N PRO A 87 12.61 1.78 -15.06
CA PRO A 87 13.52 2.79 -15.57
C PRO A 87 14.16 3.61 -14.44
N ALA A 88 15.47 3.46 -14.23
CA ALA A 88 16.19 4.05 -13.10
C ALA A 88 16.09 5.58 -13.06
N ASP A 89 16.24 6.26 -14.20
CA ASP A 89 16.20 7.72 -14.24
C ASP A 89 14.84 8.27 -13.82
N ARG A 90 13.76 7.61 -14.27
CA ARG A 90 12.40 8.00 -13.90
C ARG A 90 12.11 7.72 -12.43
N PHE A 91 12.53 6.58 -11.94
CA PHE A 91 12.38 6.20 -10.54
C PHE A 91 13.12 7.18 -9.61
N LYS A 92 14.38 7.49 -9.91
CA LYS A 92 15.16 8.47 -9.13
C LYS A 92 14.54 9.86 -9.14
N ALA A 93 14.12 10.34 -10.31
CA ALA A 93 13.45 11.63 -10.42
C ALA A 93 12.14 11.68 -9.61
N GLU A 94 11.39 10.59 -9.61
CA GLU A 94 10.14 10.49 -8.85
C GLU A 94 10.40 10.50 -7.35
N LEU A 95 11.41 9.75 -6.89
CA LEU A 95 11.80 9.74 -5.47
C LEU A 95 12.35 11.09 -5.02
N GLU A 96 13.14 11.76 -5.86
CA GLU A 96 13.64 13.11 -5.57
C GLU A 96 12.49 14.12 -5.41
N ASN A 97 11.48 14.05 -6.28
CA ASN A 97 10.29 14.89 -6.17
C ASN A 97 9.52 14.61 -4.88
N TYR A 98 9.32 13.33 -4.54
CA TYR A 98 8.70 12.95 -3.27
C TYR A 98 9.48 13.49 -2.07
N ASN A 99 10.80 13.34 -2.06
CA ASN A 99 11.65 13.82 -0.97
C ASN A 99 11.59 15.35 -0.81
N LYS A 100 11.54 16.09 -1.91
CA LYS A 100 11.35 17.56 -1.87
C LYS A 100 10.00 17.95 -1.26
N GLU A 101 8.93 17.26 -1.63
CA GLU A 101 7.59 17.47 -1.07
C GLU A 101 7.55 17.15 0.42
N ALA A 102 8.10 15.99 0.82
CA ALA A 102 8.15 15.56 2.22
C ALA A 102 8.94 16.55 3.11
N LEU A 103 10.04 17.08 2.62
CA LEU A 103 10.82 18.12 3.32
C LEU A 103 10.06 19.45 3.44
N ALA A 104 9.29 19.83 2.43
CA ALA A 104 8.47 21.03 2.47
C ALA A 104 7.35 20.91 3.50
N GLU A 105 6.66 19.77 3.55
CA GLU A 105 5.64 19.48 4.55
C GLU A 105 6.18 19.51 5.98
N LYS A 106 7.35 18.91 6.21
CA LYS A 106 8.00 18.92 7.53
C LYS A 106 8.29 20.34 8.03
N LYS A 107 8.56 21.30 7.11
CA LYS A 107 8.82 22.70 7.46
C LYS A 107 7.54 23.49 7.78
N THR A 108 6.45 23.21 7.10
CA THR A 108 5.19 23.96 7.25
C THR A 108 4.25 23.35 8.28
N GLY A 109 4.46 22.09 8.68
CA GLY A 109 3.54 21.33 9.52
C GLY A 109 2.24 20.94 8.78
N ASP A 110 2.08 21.34 7.53
CA ASP A 110 0.96 20.99 6.68
C ASP A 110 1.33 19.79 5.79
N ARG A 111 0.53 18.75 5.84
CA ARG A 111 0.69 17.60 4.95
C ARG A 111 0.01 17.91 3.61
N ILE A 112 0.83 18.12 2.60
CA ILE A 112 0.37 18.39 1.24
C ILE A 112 0.53 17.11 0.43
N SER A 113 -0.58 16.49 0.06
CA SER A 113 -0.53 15.40 -0.90
C SER A 113 -0.24 15.95 -2.29
N ARG A 114 0.34 15.15 -3.19
CA ARG A 114 0.56 15.52 -4.60
C ARG A 114 -0.68 16.00 -5.32
N ARG A 115 -1.86 15.67 -4.82
CA ARG A 115 -3.15 16.04 -5.42
C ARG A 115 -3.92 17.05 -4.60
N GLY A 116 -3.28 17.68 -3.62
CA GLY A 116 -3.91 18.69 -2.75
C GLY A 116 -4.83 18.13 -1.68
N SER A 117 -4.85 16.81 -1.47
CA SER A 117 -5.55 16.21 -0.32
C SER A 117 -4.60 16.10 0.87
N LYS A 118 -5.10 16.31 2.08
CA LYS A 118 -4.31 16.14 3.30
C LYS A 118 -4.16 14.65 3.61
N CYS A 119 -2.92 14.19 3.70
CA CYS A 119 -2.58 12.82 4.03
C CYS A 119 -2.54 12.65 5.55
N SER A 120 -3.26 11.67 6.11
CA SER A 120 -3.39 11.54 7.56
C SER A 120 -2.78 10.26 8.16
N ARG A 121 -2.45 9.26 7.37
CA ARG A 121 -2.08 7.92 7.86
C ARG A 121 -0.64 7.52 7.61
N VAL A 122 -0.05 8.00 6.51
CA VAL A 122 1.32 7.66 6.13
C VAL A 122 2.20 8.85 6.45
N GLY A 123 3.35 8.63 7.06
CA GLY A 123 4.34 9.66 7.31
C GLY A 123 4.81 10.28 5.99
N CYS A 124 5.19 11.55 6.03
CA CYS A 124 5.83 12.23 4.91
C CYS A 124 7.31 12.41 5.25
N THR A 125 8.00 11.31 5.50
CA THR A 125 9.43 11.30 5.77
C THR A 125 10.18 11.09 4.47
N PRO A 126 11.21 11.90 4.16
CA PRO A 126 12.04 11.67 3.00
C PRO A 126 12.70 10.30 3.04
N LEU A 127 12.72 9.59 1.93
CA LEU A 127 13.40 8.32 1.78
C LEU A 127 14.82 8.58 1.30
N THR A 128 15.78 8.69 2.23
CA THR A 128 17.16 9.12 1.94
C THR A 128 18.23 8.23 2.54
N GLU A 129 17.86 7.28 3.40
CA GLU A 129 18.80 6.46 4.14
C GLU A 129 18.90 5.03 3.58
N PRO A 130 20.02 4.67 2.92
CA PRO A 130 20.22 3.29 2.49
C PRO A 130 20.38 2.33 3.69
N PRO A 131 20.14 1.02 3.51
CA PRO A 131 19.70 0.42 2.26
C PRO A 131 18.24 0.75 1.92
N TYR A 132 17.96 0.80 0.60
CA TYR A 132 16.61 0.95 0.07
C TYR A 132 15.97 -0.42 -0.15
N TRP A 133 14.68 -0.48 0.07
CA TRP A 133 13.91 -1.71 0.01
C TRP A 133 12.73 -1.57 -0.94
N ALA A 134 12.40 -2.67 -1.59
CA ALA A 134 11.17 -2.76 -2.35
C ALA A 134 10.57 -4.17 -2.27
N TYR A 135 9.25 -4.27 -2.38
CA TYR A 135 8.58 -5.53 -2.65
C TYR A 135 7.41 -5.32 -3.60
N GLU A 136 7.11 -6.34 -4.40
CA GLU A 136 6.02 -6.29 -5.34
C GLU A 136 4.68 -6.39 -4.62
N VAL A 137 3.76 -5.50 -4.95
CA VAL A 137 2.40 -5.47 -4.40
C VAL A 137 1.44 -6.12 -5.37
N GLY A 138 0.77 -7.16 -4.90
CA GLY A 138 -0.34 -7.81 -5.60
C GLY A 138 -1.68 -7.51 -4.93
N LEU A 139 -2.74 -7.54 -5.72
CA LEU A 139 -4.11 -7.43 -5.20
C LEU A 139 -4.57 -8.81 -4.73
N THR A 140 -5.07 -8.85 -3.49
CA THR A 140 -5.74 -10.03 -2.93
C THR A 140 -7.14 -9.67 -2.45
N VAL A 141 -8.06 -10.61 -2.59
CA VAL A 141 -9.38 -10.46 -1.96
C VAL A 141 -9.20 -10.65 -0.45
N HIS A 142 -9.55 -9.63 0.30
CA HIS A 142 -9.47 -9.66 1.75
C HIS A 142 -10.82 -9.96 2.37
N TYR A 143 -11.85 -9.22 1.95
CA TYR A 143 -13.24 -9.46 2.32
C TYR A 143 -14.14 -8.83 1.23
N THR A 144 -15.42 -9.20 1.24
CA THR A 144 -16.39 -8.65 0.28
C THR A 144 -17.29 -7.64 1.00
N PRO A 145 -17.15 -6.33 0.72
CA PRO A 145 -18.07 -5.33 1.24
C PRO A 145 -19.49 -5.57 0.70
N GLY A 146 -20.47 -5.47 1.59
CA GLY A 146 -21.83 -5.84 1.30
C GLY A 146 -22.06 -7.33 1.56
N GLY A 147 -23.24 -7.71 1.90
CA GLY A 147 -23.55 -9.06 2.32
C GLY A 147 -25.04 -9.32 2.41
N LEU A 148 -25.39 -10.31 3.19
CA LEU A 148 -26.79 -10.63 3.44
C LEU A 148 -27.44 -9.56 4.32
N SER A 149 -28.57 -9.02 3.88
CA SER A 149 -29.38 -8.17 4.74
C SER A 149 -29.99 -8.97 5.89
N VAL A 150 -29.82 -8.50 7.12
CA VAL A 150 -30.35 -9.14 8.31
C VAL A 150 -31.19 -8.15 9.12
N ASN A 151 -32.15 -8.64 9.90
CA ASN A 151 -32.88 -7.85 10.87
C ASN A 151 -32.13 -7.80 12.22
N GLU A 152 -32.69 -7.11 13.21
CA GLU A 152 -32.15 -6.98 14.58
C GLU A 152 -31.96 -8.31 15.32
N ASN A 153 -32.66 -9.38 14.89
CA ASN A 153 -32.55 -10.72 15.43
C ASN A 153 -31.55 -11.60 14.63
N GLY A 154 -30.82 -11.02 13.66
CA GLY A 154 -29.87 -11.74 12.83
C GLY A 154 -30.50 -12.62 11.76
N GLN A 155 -31.81 -12.59 11.54
CA GLN A 155 -32.49 -13.35 10.50
C GLN A 155 -32.22 -12.73 9.12
N VAL A 156 -31.84 -13.55 8.15
CA VAL A 156 -31.58 -13.13 6.77
C VAL A 156 -32.89 -12.69 6.11
N LEU A 157 -32.84 -11.55 5.45
CA LEU A 157 -33.99 -10.98 4.78
C LEU A 157 -34.01 -11.30 3.28
N ARG A 158 -35.16 -11.54 2.72
CA ARG A 158 -35.42 -11.57 1.28
C ARG A 158 -35.35 -10.15 0.72
N THR A 159 -35.34 -10.01 -0.60
CA THR A 159 -35.33 -8.74 -1.30
C THR A 159 -36.64 -7.91 -1.04
N ASP A 160 -37.72 -8.57 -0.60
CA ASP A 160 -38.95 -7.94 -0.19
C ASP A 160 -39.01 -7.56 1.31
N GLY A 161 -37.89 -7.73 2.02
CA GLY A 161 -37.73 -7.41 3.44
C GLY A 161 -38.25 -8.45 4.41
N ARG A 162 -38.84 -9.57 3.95
CA ARG A 162 -39.34 -10.64 4.83
C ARG A 162 -38.21 -11.57 5.26
N PRO A 163 -38.20 -12.06 6.51
CA PRO A 163 -37.22 -13.04 6.95
C PRO A 163 -37.32 -14.36 6.15
N ILE A 164 -36.15 -14.96 5.91
CA ILE A 164 -36.07 -16.34 5.43
C ILE A 164 -36.13 -17.25 6.66
N GLU A 165 -37.18 -18.08 6.73
CA GLU A 165 -37.37 -18.98 7.85
C GLU A 165 -36.19 -19.97 7.95
N GLY A 166 -35.67 -20.15 9.18
CA GLY A 166 -34.57 -21.07 9.45
C GLY A 166 -33.19 -20.58 9.04
N LEU A 167 -33.04 -19.29 8.61
CA LEU A 167 -31.75 -18.76 8.17
C LEU A 167 -31.34 -17.51 8.97
N TRP A 168 -30.18 -17.60 9.63
CA TRP A 168 -29.52 -16.52 10.36
C TRP A 168 -28.12 -16.28 9.84
N ALA A 169 -27.63 -15.05 9.92
CA ALA A 169 -26.28 -14.69 9.54
C ALA A 169 -25.73 -13.61 10.46
N ALA A 170 -24.42 -13.64 10.70
CA ALA A 170 -23.68 -12.65 11.47
C ALA A 170 -22.23 -12.57 11.01
N GLY A 171 -21.54 -11.46 11.34
CA GLY A 171 -20.14 -11.24 11.00
C GLY A 171 -19.96 -10.79 9.56
N GLU A 172 -18.81 -11.12 8.95
CA GLU A 172 -18.40 -10.63 7.63
C GLU A 172 -19.43 -10.91 6.51
N VAL A 173 -20.19 -12.01 6.61
CA VAL A 173 -21.21 -12.39 5.63
C VAL A 173 -22.40 -11.40 5.58
N THR A 174 -22.52 -10.52 6.57
CA THR A 174 -23.58 -9.50 6.63
C THR A 174 -23.09 -8.11 6.18
N GLY A 175 -21.81 -7.97 5.77
CA GLY A 175 -21.22 -6.72 5.27
C GLY A 175 -20.38 -5.94 6.26
#